data_a51c1897791e60bf327ed351f4c40f02
#
_entry.id   a51c1897791e60bf327ed351f4c40f02
#
_cell.length_a   1.000
_cell.length_b   1.000
_cell.length_c   1.000
_cell.angle_alpha   90.00
_cell.angle_beta   90.00
_cell.angle_gamma   90.00
#
_symmetry.space_group_name_H-M   'P 1'
#
loop_
_entity.id
_entity.type
_entity.pdbx_description
1 polymer ?
#
loop_
_entity_poly.entity_id
_entity_poly.type
_entity_poly.pdbx_seq_one_letter_code
_entity_poly.pdbx_strand_id
1 'polypeptide(L)'
;IRFGANHCLEDEQDLSKVNFDIQLYEVFTRSFLEGARGSLTHAELEYLPWGARLMTLECGLRFLTDYLDGDHYFHVSHPQQNLDRARTQMKLVKDMEEQFDAMAAVVAKYAK
;
A
#
# COMPACT_ATOMS: atom_id res chain seq x y z
N ILE A 1 1.20 -4.90 -2.40
CA ILE A 1 0.34 -4.67 -1.23
C ILE A 1 -0.60 -3.49 -1.44
N ARG A 2 -0.10 -2.33 -1.81
CA ARG A 2 -0.94 -1.14 -2.01
C ARG A 2 -2.05 -1.34 -3.06
N PHE A 3 -1.85 -2.27 -3.98
CA PHE A 3 -2.80 -2.59 -5.04
C PHE A 3 -3.58 -3.86 -4.71
N GLY A 4 -2.90 -4.92 -4.29
CA GLY A 4 -3.50 -6.23 -4.07
C GLY A 4 -4.29 -6.37 -2.78
N ALA A 5 -3.97 -5.59 -1.75
CA ALA A 5 -4.70 -5.62 -0.48
C ALA A 5 -5.77 -4.52 -0.39
N ASN A 6 -6.27 -4.07 -1.53
CA ASN A 6 -7.28 -3.04 -1.67
C ASN A 6 -8.35 -3.54 -2.65
N HIS A 7 -9.62 -3.29 -2.36
CA HIS A 7 -10.74 -3.76 -3.17
C HIS A 7 -11.16 -2.80 -4.28
N CYS A 8 -10.51 -1.65 -4.40
CA CYS A 8 -10.88 -0.61 -5.35
C CYS A 8 -9.81 -0.35 -6.38
N LEU A 9 -10.18 0.31 -7.47
CA LEU A 9 -9.24 0.82 -8.45
C LEU A 9 -8.37 1.92 -7.84
N GLU A 10 -7.21 2.15 -8.43
CA GLU A 10 -6.25 3.14 -7.94
C GLU A 10 -6.80 4.57 -7.96
N ASP A 11 -7.73 4.86 -8.85
CA ASP A 11 -8.34 6.18 -9.00
C ASP A 11 -9.80 6.27 -8.50
N GLU A 12 -10.18 5.42 -7.55
CA GLU A 12 -11.52 5.44 -6.96
C GLU A 12 -11.81 6.80 -6.31
N GLN A 13 -12.93 7.41 -6.68
CA GLN A 13 -13.33 8.72 -6.16
C GLN A 13 -14.05 8.63 -4.82
N ASP A 14 -14.74 7.52 -4.56
CA ASP A 14 -15.44 7.30 -3.30
C ASP A 14 -14.50 6.65 -2.28
N LEU A 15 -13.94 7.45 -1.39
CA LEU A 15 -12.96 6.98 -0.41
C LEU A 15 -13.53 6.00 0.60
N SER A 16 -14.86 5.97 0.76
CA SER A 16 -15.49 4.96 1.64
C SER A 16 -15.34 3.54 1.10
N LYS A 17 -15.08 3.39 -0.21
CA LYS A 17 -14.84 2.09 -0.85
C LYS A 17 -13.37 1.70 -0.83
N VAL A 18 -12.47 2.62 -0.52
CA VAL A 18 -11.03 2.36 -0.45
C VAL A 18 -10.69 1.85 0.93
N ASN A 19 -10.38 0.56 1.03
CA ASN A 19 -10.09 -0.07 2.31
C ASN A 19 -8.90 -0.99 2.20
N PHE A 20 -7.99 -0.90 3.15
CA PHE A 20 -6.90 -1.85 3.30
C PHE A 20 -7.46 -3.16 3.88
N ASP A 21 -7.26 -4.26 3.17
CA ASP A 21 -7.75 -5.58 3.58
C ASP A 21 -6.62 -6.37 4.24
N ILE A 22 -6.70 -6.49 5.57
CA ILE A 22 -5.69 -7.21 6.35
C ILE A 22 -5.62 -8.71 6.00
N GLN A 23 -6.74 -9.31 5.59
CA GLN A 23 -6.75 -10.72 5.20
C GLN A 23 -5.99 -10.94 3.89
N LEU A 24 -6.16 -10.07 2.92
CA LEU A 24 -5.38 -10.11 1.68
C LEU A 24 -3.90 -9.83 1.96
N TYR A 25 -3.61 -8.88 2.84
CA TYR A 25 -2.24 -8.63 3.29
C TYR A 25 -1.61 -9.88 3.89
N GLU A 26 -2.37 -10.61 4.71
CA GLU A 26 -1.88 -11.87 5.31
C GLU A 26 -1.56 -12.90 4.23
N VAL A 27 -2.42 -13.07 3.23
CA VAL A 27 -2.18 -14.03 2.13
C VAL A 27 -0.91 -13.67 1.36
N PHE A 28 -0.75 -12.41 0.97
CA PHE A 28 0.44 -11.96 0.24
C PHE A 28 1.70 -12.09 1.07
N THR A 29 1.65 -11.71 2.34
CA THR A 29 2.79 -11.77 3.25
C THR A 29 3.22 -13.20 3.49
N ARG A 30 2.26 -14.09 3.74
CA ARG A 30 2.55 -15.52 3.93
C ARG A 30 3.26 -16.10 2.71
N SER A 31 2.71 -15.85 1.52
CA SER A 31 3.29 -16.38 0.28
C SER A 31 4.69 -15.82 0.03
N PHE A 32 4.89 -14.52 0.27
CA PHE A 32 6.19 -13.88 0.12
C PHE A 32 7.22 -14.48 1.08
N LEU A 33 6.88 -14.63 2.36
CA LEU A 33 7.80 -15.14 3.36
C LEU A 33 8.11 -16.62 3.16
N GLU A 34 7.14 -17.42 2.68
CA GLU A 34 7.40 -18.81 2.30
C GLU A 34 8.40 -18.89 1.16
N GLY A 35 8.28 -18.03 0.14
CA GLY A 35 9.20 -17.99 -0.99
C GLY A 35 10.58 -17.43 -0.64
N ALA A 36 10.66 -16.55 0.34
CA ALA A 36 11.90 -15.90 0.77
C ALA A 36 12.51 -16.52 2.04
N ARG A 37 12.08 -17.70 2.42
CA ARG A 37 12.49 -18.34 3.66
C ARG A 37 14.01 -18.38 3.79
N GLY A 38 14.52 -17.85 4.93
CA GLY A 38 15.94 -17.81 5.22
C GLY A 38 16.72 -16.72 4.48
N SER A 39 16.08 -15.96 3.61
CA SER A 39 16.73 -14.89 2.83
C SER A 39 16.67 -13.54 3.50
N LEU A 40 15.77 -13.33 4.47
CA LEU A 40 15.57 -12.04 5.11
C LEU A 40 16.17 -12.03 6.51
N THR A 41 16.78 -10.91 6.88
CA THR A 41 17.28 -10.69 8.23
C THR A 41 16.11 -10.36 9.17
N HIS A 42 16.36 -10.45 10.48
CA HIS A 42 15.37 -10.08 11.48
C HIS A 42 14.93 -8.61 11.32
N ALA A 43 15.88 -7.72 11.05
CA ALA A 43 15.58 -6.31 10.83
C ALA A 43 14.71 -6.09 9.60
N GLU A 44 15.00 -6.80 8.49
CA GLU A 44 14.19 -6.72 7.28
C GLU A 44 12.76 -7.18 7.54
N LEU A 45 12.57 -8.27 8.29
CA LEU A 45 11.25 -8.78 8.66
C LEU A 45 10.49 -7.76 9.52
N GLU A 46 11.16 -7.15 10.49
CA GLU A 46 10.57 -6.14 11.37
C GLU A 46 10.04 -4.93 10.58
N TYR A 47 10.74 -4.52 9.51
CA TYR A 47 10.39 -3.35 8.73
C TYR A 47 9.47 -3.63 7.54
N LEU A 48 9.06 -4.88 7.29
CA LEU A 48 8.14 -5.17 6.17
C LEU A 48 6.83 -4.37 6.23
N PRO A 49 6.13 -4.27 7.40
CA PRO A 49 4.92 -3.44 7.45
C PRO A 49 5.20 -1.96 7.18
N TRP A 50 6.35 -1.46 7.66
CA TRP A 50 6.79 -0.11 7.38
C TRP A 50 7.03 0.12 5.90
N GLY A 51 7.59 -0.88 5.20
CA GLY A 51 7.82 -0.81 3.76
C GLY A 51 6.53 -0.66 2.98
N ALA A 52 5.50 -1.45 3.29
CA ALA A 52 4.20 -1.34 2.64
C ALA A 52 3.60 0.06 2.83
N ARG A 53 3.63 0.58 4.04
CA ARG A 53 3.13 1.91 4.36
C ARG A 53 3.93 3.00 3.66
N LEU A 54 5.26 2.92 3.71
CA LEU A 54 6.15 3.92 3.10
C LEU A 54 5.98 3.96 1.58
N MET A 55 5.93 2.82 0.92
CA MET A 55 5.77 2.76 -0.54
C MET A 55 4.40 3.30 -0.97
N THR A 56 3.37 3.04 -0.19
CA THR A 56 2.04 3.59 -0.47
C THR A 56 2.04 5.10 -0.32
N LEU A 57 2.66 5.62 0.72
CA LEU A 57 2.80 7.07 0.93
C LEU A 57 3.60 7.72 -0.20
N GLU A 58 4.72 7.11 -0.59
CA GLU A 58 5.55 7.61 -1.68
C GLU A 58 4.76 7.69 -3.00
N CYS A 59 4.04 6.62 -3.35
CA CYS A 59 3.20 6.62 -4.54
C CYS A 59 2.15 7.72 -4.49
N GLY A 60 1.51 7.91 -3.35
CA GLY A 60 0.53 8.99 -3.18
C GLY A 60 1.13 10.36 -3.40
N LEU A 61 2.30 10.62 -2.83
CA LEU A 61 3.00 11.88 -3.01
C LEU A 61 3.44 12.09 -4.47
N ARG A 62 3.87 11.04 -5.15
CA ARG A 62 4.25 11.13 -6.57
C ARG A 62 3.06 11.46 -7.46
N PHE A 63 1.90 10.85 -7.22
CA PHE A 63 0.67 11.18 -7.95
C PHE A 63 0.26 12.63 -7.71
N LEU A 64 0.31 13.08 -6.46
CA LEU A 64 -0.04 14.47 -6.12
C LEU A 64 0.93 15.47 -6.76
N THR A 65 2.23 15.18 -6.70
CA THR A 65 3.26 16.02 -7.30
C THR A 65 3.05 16.15 -8.80
N ASP A 66 2.77 15.03 -9.48
CA ASP A 66 2.52 15.05 -10.92
C ASP A 66 1.25 15.83 -11.27
N TYR A 67 0.20 15.68 -10.47
CA TYR A 67 -1.04 16.47 -10.64
C TYR A 67 -0.76 17.98 -10.55
N LEU A 68 0.00 18.40 -9.54
CA LEU A 68 0.34 19.81 -9.34
C LEU A 68 1.26 20.35 -10.43
N ASP A 69 2.06 19.49 -11.05
CA ASP A 69 2.99 19.83 -12.13
C ASP A 69 2.36 19.73 -13.52
N GLY A 70 1.09 19.38 -13.63
CA GLY A 70 0.35 19.34 -14.89
C GLY A 70 0.23 17.98 -15.55
N ASP A 71 0.36 16.88 -14.79
CA ASP A 71 0.15 15.51 -15.25
C ASP A 71 1.13 15.08 -16.35
N HIS A 72 2.42 15.40 -16.18
CA HIS A 72 3.43 15.11 -17.20
C HIS A 72 4.07 13.72 -17.09
N TYR A 73 4.09 13.12 -15.91
CA TYR A 73 4.83 11.87 -15.67
C TYR A 73 3.95 10.63 -15.86
N PHE A 74 2.79 10.60 -15.20
CA PHE A 74 1.87 9.47 -15.30
C PHE A 74 0.84 9.71 -16.39
N HIS A 75 0.50 8.63 -17.13
CA HIS A 75 -0.59 8.73 -18.09
C HIS A 75 -1.93 8.92 -17.38
N VAL A 76 -2.72 9.90 -17.83
CA VAL A 76 -4.07 10.16 -17.30
C VAL A 76 -5.09 10.14 -18.43
N SER A 77 -6.26 9.59 -18.12
CA SER A 77 -7.39 9.54 -19.05
C SER A 77 -8.45 10.62 -18.77
N HIS A 78 -8.33 11.32 -17.63
CA HIS A 78 -9.19 12.46 -17.29
C HIS A 78 -8.43 13.42 -16.38
N PRO A 79 -8.88 14.73 -16.31
CA PRO A 79 -8.05 15.78 -15.68
C PRO A 79 -7.70 15.60 -14.20
N GLN A 80 -8.50 14.87 -13.42
CA GLN A 80 -8.26 14.71 -11.99
C GLN A 80 -7.82 13.30 -11.61
N GLN A 81 -7.42 12.48 -12.58
CA GLN A 81 -7.09 11.08 -12.30
C GLN A 81 -5.92 10.94 -11.32
N ASN A 82 -4.86 11.73 -11.48
CA ASN A 82 -3.72 11.70 -10.55
C ASN A 82 -4.09 12.17 -9.15
N LEU A 83 -5.00 13.14 -9.04
CA LEU A 83 -5.51 13.58 -7.74
C LEU A 83 -6.31 12.46 -7.07
N ASP A 84 -7.16 11.77 -7.83
CA ASP A 84 -7.94 10.64 -7.34
C ASP A 84 -7.02 9.50 -6.88
N ARG A 85 -5.96 9.21 -7.65
CA ARG A 85 -4.94 8.22 -7.28
C ARG A 85 -4.24 8.60 -5.98
N ALA A 86 -3.86 9.88 -5.82
CA ALA A 86 -3.23 10.35 -4.59
C ALA A 86 -4.15 10.17 -3.38
N ARG A 87 -5.43 10.50 -3.52
CA ARG A 87 -6.41 10.34 -2.45
C ARG A 87 -6.59 8.89 -2.04
N THR A 88 -6.65 7.95 -3.00
CA THR A 88 -6.78 6.53 -2.67
C THR A 88 -5.56 6.02 -1.91
N GLN A 89 -4.36 6.42 -2.31
CA GLN A 89 -3.14 6.02 -1.61
C GLN A 89 -3.09 6.57 -0.19
N MET A 90 -3.48 7.84 0.01
CA MET A 90 -3.52 8.44 1.34
C MET A 90 -4.54 7.75 2.25
N LYS A 91 -5.70 7.35 1.71
CA LYS A 91 -6.69 6.57 2.46
C LYS A 91 -6.13 5.21 2.86
N LEU A 92 -5.41 4.54 1.97
CA LEU A 92 -4.74 3.27 2.28
C LEU A 92 -3.70 3.44 3.38
N VAL A 93 -2.90 4.51 3.33
CA VAL A 93 -1.91 4.80 4.38
C VAL A 93 -2.62 4.98 5.72
N LYS A 94 -3.72 5.70 5.75
CA LYS A 94 -4.50 5.88 6.97
C LYS A 94 -5.00 4.55 7.53
N ASP A 95 -5.55 3.69 6.67
CA ASP A 95 -6.03 2.38 7.08
C ASP A 95 -4.89 1.50 7.59
N MET A 96 -3.72 1.55 6.93
CA MET A 96 -2.53 0.83 7.38
C MET A 96 -2.04 1.32 8.74
N GLU A 97 -2.10 2.63 9.00
CA GLU A 97 -1.75 3.18 10.30
C GLU A 97 -2.68 2.67 11.40
N GLU A 98 -3.98 2.61 11.13
CA GLU A 98 -4.97 2.09 12.06
C GLU A 98 -4.81 0.59 12.32
N GLN A 99 -4.31 -0.16 11.33
CA GLN A 99 -4.15 -1.62 11.40
C GLN A 99 -2.68 -2.04 11.50
N PHE A 100 -1.78 -1.13 11.83
CA PHE A 100 -0.34 -1.39 11.79
C PHE A 100 0.08 -2.53 12.73
N ASP A 101 -0.51 -2.60 13.92
CA ASP A 101 -0.22 -3.67 14.85
C ASP A 101 -0.64 -5.04 14.29
N ALA A 102 -1.77 -5.09 13.59
CA ALA A 102 -2.22 -6.31 12.90
C ALA A 102 -1.24 -6.71 11.78
N MET A 103 -0.74 -5.74 11.02
CA MET A 103 0.25 -6.00 9.98
C MET A 103 1.55 -6.58 10.56
N ALA A 104 2.02 -6.00 11.67
CA ALA A 104 3.20 -6.49 12.36
C ALA A 104 3.00 -7.90 12.91
N ALA A 105 1.81 -8.20 13.45
CA ALA A 105 1.48 -9.52 13.96
C ALA A 105 1.47 -10.57 12.84
N VAL A 106 0.98 -10.22 11.64
CA VAL A 106 1.01 -11.11 10.48
C VAL A 106 2.44 -11.47 10.11
N VAL A 107 3.33 -10.48 10.03
CA VAL A 107 4.74 -10.74 9.71
C VAL A 107 5.37 -11.65 10.77
N ALA A 108 5.15 -11.37 12.05
CA ALA A 108 5.69 -12.17 13.14
C ALA A 108 5.21 -13.62 13.08
N LYS A 109 3.95 -13.84 12.69
CA LYS A 109 3.33 -15.17 12.59
C LYS A 109 4.03 -16.04 11.54
N TYR A 110 4.44 -15.45 10.41
CA TYR A 110 4.99 -16.19 9.28
C TYR A 110 6.52 -16.07 9.13
N ALA A 111 7.18 -15.32 10.01
CA ALA A 111 8.61 -15.01 9.90
C ALA A 111 9.54 -16.12 10.43
N LYS A 112 9.04 -17.28 10.73
CA LYS A 112 9.83 -18.39 11.31
C LYS A 112 10.63 -19.14 10.28
#